data_4266124af445d437aca5bfea70c51193
#
_entry.id   4266124af445d437aca5bfea70c51193
#
_cell.length_a   1.000
_cell.length_b   1.000
_cell.length_c   1.000
_cell.angle_alpha   90.00
_cell.angle_beta   90.00
_cell.angle_gamma   90.00
#
_symmetry.space_group_name_H-M   'P 1'
#
loop_
_entity.id
_entity.type
_entity.pdbx_description
1 polymer ?
#
loop_
_entity_poly.entity_id
_entity_poly.type
_entity_poly.pdbx_seq_one_letter_code
_entity_poly.pdbx_strand_id
1 'polypeptide(L)'
;MKFFIDTANLEQIKEAHDLGVLDGVTTNPSLMAKEGIKGTQNQRDHYVKICNIVNGDVSAEVIATDYEGMIREGEELAALNPHIVVKVPCIADGIKAIKYFTEK
;
A
#
# COMPACT_ATOMS: atom_id res chain seq x y z
N MET A 1 6.88 -3.34 19.77
CA MET A 1 7.02 -4.12 18.52
C MET A 1 5.72 -4.04 17.73
N LYS A 2 5.83 -3.89 16.43
CA LYS A 2 4.64 -3.86 15.56
C LYS A 2 4.64 -5.10 14.67
N PHE A 3 3.44 -5.64 14.44
CA PHE A 3 3.25 -6.82 13.60
C PHE A 3 2.52 -6.45 12.32
N PHE A 4 3.11 -6.80 11.17
CA PHE A 4 2.54 -6.58 9.86
C PHE A 4 2.38 -7.91 9.13
N ILE A 5 1.32 -8.04 8.33
CA ILE A 5 1.14 -9.17 7.42
C ILE A 5 1.41 -8.69 5.99
N ASP A 6 2.11 -9.50 5.20
CA ASP A 6 2.45 -9.18 3.81
C ASP A 6 1.56 -9.99 2.87
N THR A 7 0.43 -9.41 2.48
CA THR A 7 -0.56 -10.08 1.63
C THR A 7 -1.57 -9.08 1.05
N ALA A 8 -2.26 -9.49 -0.01
CA ALA A 8 -3.42 -8.78 -0.55
C ALA A 8 -4.72 -9.57 -0.35
N ASN A 9 -4.64 -10.73 0.31
CA ASN A 9 -5.81 -11.61 0.53
C ASN A 9 -6.63 -11.11 1.71
N LEU A 10 -7.89 -10.69 1.47
CA LEU A 10 -8.75 -10.11 2.51
C LEU A 10 -9.08 -11.09 3.63
N GLU A 11 -9.24 -12.38 3.32
CA GLU A 11 -9.54 -13.39 4.34
C GLU A 11 -8.37 -13.56 5.31
N GLN A 12 -7.15 -13.61 4.77
CA GLN A 12 -5.94 -13.68 5.60
C GLN A 12 -5.78 -12.44 6.48
N ILE A 13 -6.10 -11.26 5.94
CA ILE A 13 -6.03 -10.02 6.69
C ILE A 13 -7.05 -10.01 7.83
N LYS A 14 -8.27 -10.47 7.57
CA LYS A 14 -9.31 -10.59 8.60
C LYS A 14 -8.90 -11.56 9.69
N GLU A 15 -8.36 -12.72 9.32
CA GLU A 15 -7.88 -13.70 10.30
C GLU A 15 -6.79 -13.11 11.19
N ALA A 16 -5.81 -12.43 10.58
CA ALA A 16 -4.73 -11.81 11.34
C ALA A 16 -5.26 -10.69 12.24
N HIS A 17 -6.20 -9.89 11.75
CA HIS A 17 -6.81 -8.82 12.54
C HIS A 17 -7.57 -9.38 13.74
N ASP A 18 -8.29 -10.48 13.56
CA ASP A 18 -9.07 -11.13 14.61
C ASP A 18 -8.18 -11.71 15.72
N LEU A 19 -6.91 -11.98 15.43
CA LEU A 19 -5.95 -12.40 16.47
C LEU A 19 -5.61 -11.25 17.44
N GLY A 20 -5.92 -10.02 17.09
CA GLY A 20 -5.76 -8.86 17.96
C GLY A 20 -4.36 -8.27 18.04
N VAL A 21 -3.41 -8.75 17.22
CA VAL A 21 -2.02 -8.29 17.26
C VAL A 21 -1.55 -7.59 15.98
N LEU A 22 -2.44 -7.45 15.00
CA LEU A 22 -2.07 -6.87 13.71
C LEU A 22 -2.04 -5.34 13.78
N ASP A 23 -0.88 -4.75 13.48
CA ASP A 23 -0.68 -3.30 13.46
C ASP A 23 -0.81 -2.70 12.06
N GLY A 24 -0.56 -3.49 11.03
CA GLY A 24 -0.66 -2.99 9.66
C GLY A 24 -0.51 -4.08 8.62
N VAL A 25 -0.58 -3.68 7.37
CA VAL A 25 -0.51 -4.58 6.21
C VAL A 25 0.47 -4.03 5.20
N THR A 26 1.35 -4.89 4.69
CA THR A 26 2.17 -4.57 3.53
C THR A 26 1.65 -5.35 2.34
N THR A 27 1.52 -4.69 1.21
CA THR A 27 1.08 -5.33 -0.03
C THR A 27 1.77 -4.67 -1.22
N ASN A 28 1.60 -5.25 -2.40
CA ASN A 28 2.17 -4.73 -3.63
C ASN A 28 1.36 -5.24 -4.83
N PRO A 29 1.61 -4.68 -6.05
CA PRO A 29 0.87 -5.10 -7.24
C PRO A 29 0.98 -6.58 -7.57
N SER A 30 2.13 -7.22 -7.29
CA SER A 30 2.32 -8.65 -7.53
C SER A 30 1.40 -9.51 -6.65
N LEU A 31 1.28 -9.14 -5.36
CA LEU A 31 0.38 -9.84 -4.44
C LEU A 31 -1.08 -9.65 -4.86
N MET A 32 -1.44 -8.45 -5.31
CA MET A 32 -2.79 -8.19 -5.82
C MET A 32 -3.09 -9.01 -7.06
N ALA A 33 -2.12 -9.14 -7.98
CA ALA A 33 -2.31 -9.94 -9.19
C ALA A 33 -2.59 -11.41 -8.86
N LYS A 34 -1.94 -11.94 -7.83
CA LYS A 34 -2.20 -13.32 -7.35
C LYS A 34 -3.63 -13.51 -6.87
N GLU A 35 -4.25 -12.45 -6.36
CA GLU A 35 -5.64 -12.47 -5.91
C GLU A 35 -6.64 -12.12 -7.02
N GLY A 36 -6.16 -12.00 -8.26
CA GLY A 36 -7.01 -11.66 -9.39
C GLY A 36 -7.41 -10.19 -9.48
N ILE A 37 -6.78 -9.33 -8.69
CA ILE A 37 -7.05 -7.91 -8.68
C ILE A 37 -6.23 -7.23 -9.78
N LYS A 38 -6.90 -6.76 -10.81
CA LYS A 38 -6.26 -6.16 -11.98
C LYS A 38 -6.87 -4.79 -12.31
N GLY A 39 -6.03 -3.90 -12.82
CA GLY A 39 -6.44 -2.55 -13.21
C GLY A 39 -6.32 -1.57 -12.06
N THR A 40 -6.01 -0.33 -12.40
CA THR A 40 -5.72 0.73 -11.43
C THR A 40 -6.88 0.96 -10.46
N GLN A 41 -8.10 1.06 -10.97
CA GLN A 41 -9.26 1.33 -10.11
C GLN A 41 -9.53 0.18 -9.15
N ASN A 42 -9.45 -1.07 -9.63
CA ASN A 42 -9.67 -2.24 -8.78
C ASN A 42 -8.62 -2.35 -7.68
N GLN A 43 -7.37 -2.03 -8.00
CA GLN A 43 -6.30 -2.00 -7.01
C GLN A 43 -6.55 -0.94 -5.94
N ARG A 44 -6.97 0.25 -6.35
CA ARG A 44 -7.28 1.34 -5.41
C ARG A 44 -8.45 0.99 -4.51
N ASP A 45 -9.50 0.42 -5.07
CA ASP A 45 -10.65 -0.05 -4.29
C ASP A 45 -10.23 -1.11 -3.28
N HIS A 46 -9.31 -1.99 -3.67
CA HIS A 46 -8.80 -3.03 -2.80
C HIS A 46 -7.99 -2.45 -1.63
N TYR A 47 -7.14 -1.46 -1.87
CA TYR A 47 -6.43 -0.76 -0.79
C TYR A 47 -7.41 -0.17 0.22
N VAL A 48 -8.49 0.45 -0.26
CA VAL A 48 -9.51 1.02 0.63
C VAL A 48 -10.18 -0.08 1.47
N LYS A 49 -10.48 -1.22 0.86
CA LYS A 49 -11.04 -2.37 1.59
C LYS A 49 -10.11 -2.85 2.70
N ILE A 50 -8.82 -2.92 2.42
CA ILE A 50 -7.83 -3.31 3.44
C ILE A 50 -7.82 -2.27 4.57
N CYS A 51 -7.80 -0.99 4.25
CA CYS A 51 -7.83 0.08 5.25
C CYS A 51 -9.06 0.00 6.14
N ASN A 52 -10.20 -0.41 5.59
CA ASN A 52 -11.44 -0.54 6.37
C ASN A 52 -11.42 -1.74 7.33
N ILE A 53 -10.59 -2.74 7.06
CA ILE A 53 -10.43 -3.90 7.96
C ILE A 53 -9.42 -3.59 9.05
N VAL A 54 -8.31 -2.97 8.67
CA VAL A 54 -7.16 -2.74 9.55
C VAL A 54 -7.12 -1.27 9.96
N ASN A 55 -7.14 -1.01 11.25
CA ASN A 55 -6.99 0.34 11.78
C ASN A 55 -5.50 0.60 12.04
N GLY A 56 -4.71 0.68 10.98
CA GLY A 56 -3.28 0.87 11.06
C GLY A 56 -2.68 1.07 9.68
N ASP A 57 -1.36 1.15 9.59
CA ASP A 57 -0.66 1.45 8.34
C ASP A 57 -0.87 0.37 7.29
N VAL A 58 -1.18 0.80 6.06
CA VAL A 58 -1.34 -0.07 4.90
C VAL A 58 -0.44 0.45 3.78
N SER A 59 0.53 -0.36 3.35
CA SER A 59 1.42 0.07 2.27
C SER A 59 0.72 -0.07 0.92
N ALA A 60 0.90 0.94 0.08
CA ALA A 60 0.42 0.94 -1.29
C ALA A 60 1.58 1.33 -2.20
N GLU A 61 1.91 0.47 -3.16
CA GLU A 61 3.09 0.62 -3.99
C GLU A 61 2.78 1.28 -5.33
N VAL A 62 3.61 2.24 -5.73
CA VAL A 62 3.54 2.85 -7.06
C VAL A 62 4.10 1.88 -8.11
N ILE A 63 3.59 1.96 -9.33
CA ILE A 63 4.03 1.15 -10.46
C ILE A 63 5.08 1.88 -11.30
N ALA A 64 5.01 3.21 -11.34
CA ALA A 64 5.93 4.04 -12.12
C ALA A 64 7.38 3.82 -11.70
N THR A 65 8.30 3.93 -12.66
CA THR A 65 9.74 3.76 -12.43
C THR A 65 10.52 5.06 -12.58
N ASP A 66 9.84 6.16 -12.89
CA ASP A 66 10.42 7.50 -12.99
C ASP A 66 9.92 8.38 -11.83
N TYR A 67 10.71 9.40 -11.49
CA TYR A 67 10.42 10.29 -10.36
C TYR A 67 9.04 10.95 -10.47
N GLU A 68 8.74 11.57 -11.60
CA GLU A 68 7.47 12.32 -11.76
C GLU A 68 6.25 11.41 -11.69
N GLY A 69 6.34 10.22 -12.28
CA GLY A 69 5.29 9.21 -12.20
C GLY A 69 5.07 8.72 -10.79
N MET A 70 6.15 8.48 -10.04
CA MET A 70 6.08 8.07 -8.63
C MET A 70 5.39 9.12 -7.77
N ILE A 71 5.72 10.40 -7.98
CA ILE A 71 5.10 11.51 -7.24
C ILE A 71 3.59 11.55 -7.52
N ARG A 72 3.20 11.52 -8.78
CA ARG A 72 1.79 11.57 -9.17
C ARG A 72 1.01 10.38 -8.60
N GLU A 73 1.52 9.18 -8.80
CA GLU A 73 0.84 7.97 -8.30
C GLU A 73 0.81 7.95 -6.78
N GLY A 74 1.91 8.32 -6.14
CA GLY A 74 1.99 8.35 -4.68
C GLY A 74 1.01 9.32 -4.05
N GLU A 75 0.85 10.50 -4.63
CA GLU A 75 -0.13 11.48 -4.15
C GLU A 75 -1.56 10.94 -4.31
N GLU A 76 -1.86 10.29 -5.43
CA GLU A 76 -3.16 9.68 -5.65
C GLU A 76 -3.44 8.55 -4.66
N LEU A 77 -2.45 7.70 -4.38
CA LEU A 77 -2.59 6.63 -3.41
C LEU A 77 -2.78 7.19 -1.99
N ALA A 78 -1.97 8.17 -1.61
CA ALA A 78 -2.07 8.79 -0.28
C ALA A 78 -3.44 9.43 -0.04
N ALA A 79 -4.09 9.90 -1.09
CA ALA A 79 -5.42 10.51 -1.00
C ALA A 79 -6.54 9.50 -0.75
N LEU A 80 -6.29 8.19 -0.92
CA LEU A 80 -7.30 7.16 -0.74
C LEU A 80 -7.73 6.99 0.71
N ASN A 81 -6.79 7.10 1.64
CA ASN A 81 -7.07 6.90 3.07
C ASN A 81 -5.89 7.40 3.89
N PRO A 82 -6.13 7.99 5.08
CA PRO A 82 -5.04 8.48 5.95
C PRO A 82 -4.05 7.40 6.40
N HIS A 83 -4.43 6.13 6.39
CA HIS A 83 -3.56 5.04 6.79
C HIS A 83 -2.64 4.54 5.67
N ILE A 84 -2.78 5.04 4.45
CA ILE A 84 -1.92 4.62 3.34
C ILE A 84 -0.50 5.13 3.54
N VAL A 85 0.46 4.21 3.43
CA VAL A 85 1.89 4.50 3.40
C VAL A 85 2.38 4.20 1.98
N VAL A 86 2.84 5.22 1.28
CA VAL A 86 3.29 5.08 -0.10
C VAL A 86 4.63 4.35 -0.15
N LYS A 87 4.67 3.26 -0.90
CA LYS A 87 5.86 2.45 -1.10
C LYS A 87 6.42 2.71 -2.50
N VAL A 88 7.71 2.95 -2.59
CA VAL A 88 8.40 3.20 -3.86
C VAL A 88 9.55 2.21 -4.03
N PRO A 89 9.93 1.90 -5.30
CA PRO A 89 11.06 0.98 -5.51
C PRO A 89 12.38 1.63 -5.07
N CYS A 90 13.30 0.80 -4.57
CA CYS A 90 14.61 1.25 -4.09
C CYS A 90 15.58 1.44 -5.27
N ILE A 91 15.29 2.45 -6.07
CA ILE A 91 16.12 2.90 -7.19
C ILE A 91 16.35 4.41 -7.01
N ALA A 92 17.24 5.01 -7.80
CA ALA A 92 17.60 6.42 -7.64
C ALA A 92 16.39 7.35 -7.62
N ASP A 93 15.47 7.18 -8.56
CA ASP A 93 14.25 8.00 -8.62
C ASP A 93 13.32 7.72 -7.45
N GLY A 94 13.28 6.49 -6.94
CA GLY A 94 12.51 6.13 -5.75
C GLY A 94 13.04 6.82 -4.50
N ILE A 95 14.35 6.88 -4.35
CA ILE A 95 14.98 7.58 -3.22
C ILE A 95 14.65 9.07 -3.25
N LYS A 96 14.67 9.68 -4.43
CA LYS A 96 14.25 11.09 -4.60
C LYS A 96 12.78 11.29 -4.23
N ALA A 97 11.92 10.34 -4.61
CA ALA A 97 10.50 10.39 -4.29
C ALA A 97 10.26 10.29 -2.79
N ILE A 98 11.03 9.45 -2.07
CA ILE A 98 10.94 9.35 -0.61
C ILE A 98 11.18 10.70 0.05
N LYS A 99 12.21 11.42 -0.41
CA LYS A 99 12.49 12.76 0.12
C LYS A 99 11.31 13.70 -0.08
N TYR A 100 10.74 13.69 -1.28
CA TYR A 100 9.57 14.51 -1.59
C TYR A 100 8.41 14.22 -0.64
N PHE A 101 8.05 12.93 -0.48
CA PHE A 101 6.93 12.55 0.39
C PHE A 101 7.19 12.85 1.86
N THR A 102 8.42 12.70 2.33
CA THR A 102 8.78 12.97 3.71
C THR A 102 8.60 14.45 4.05
N GLU A 103 8.80 15.35 3.09
CA GLU A 103 8.64 16.79 3.26
C GLU A 103 7.17 17.26 3.18
N LYS A 104 6.26 16.39 2.83
CA LYS A 104 4.82 16.64 2.76
C LYS A 104 4.10 15.99 3.95
#